data_70a6549ef4d9262df896e51cfd771814
#
_entry.id   70a6549ef4d9262df896e51cfd771814
#
_cell.length_a   1.000
_cell.length_b   1.000
_cell.length_c   1.000
_cell.angle_alpha   90.00
_cell.angle_beta   90.00
_cell.angle_gamma   90.00
#
_symmetry.space_group_name_H-M   'P 1'
#
loop_
_entity.id
_entity.type
_entity.pdbx_description
1 polymer ?
#
loop_
_entity_poly.entity_id
_entity_poly.type
_entity_poly.pdbx_seq_one_letter_code
_entity_poly.pdbx_strand_id
1 'polypeptide(L)'
;MIIIKKIRYISALQNKKKGIYSLILKNIYKMKTLNTKEVCDTLNEIIEYELAGVVRYTHSSLMVTGPYRIPIVTFLKEQATESMLHAQQAGELLVGLDGHPSLKIAKIIETHRHSLKDILEEGMEHELHALSLYKKLLSIVEDSSIYLEEYARSMISEEEQHSLELKAMLKDFG
;
A
#
# COMPACT_ATOMS: atom_id res chain seq x y z
N MET A 1 -37.06 -12.71 54.00
CA MET A 1 -35.67 -13.21 53.76
C MET A 1 -35.41 -13.62 52.32
N ILE A 2 -36.39 -14.19 51.58
CA ILE A 2 -36.22 -14.68 50.18
C ILE A 2 -36.08 -13.54 49.16
N ILE A 3 -36.83 -12.43 49.32
CA ILE A 3 -36.81 -11.29 48.37
C ILE A 3 -35.44 -10.59 48.34
N ILE A 4 -34.81 -10.37 49.49
CA ILE A 4 -33.52 -9.72 49.58
C ILE A 4 -32.41 -10.56 48.90
N LYS A 5 -32.46 -11.89 49.04
CA LYS A 5 -31.53 -12.79 48.33
C LYS A 5 -31.72 -12.73 46.82
N LYS A 6 -32.97 -12.60 46.31
CA LYS A 6 -33.28 -12.51 44.91
C LYS A 6 -32.79 -11.19 44.28
N ILE A 7 -32.96 -10.06 45.02
CA ILE A 7 -32.49 -8.73 44.63
C ILE A 7 -30.96 -8.73 44.53
N ARG A 8 -30.25 -9.27 45.52
CA ARG A 8 -28.76 -9.39 45.49
C ARG A 8 -28.26 -10.26 44.34
N TYR A 9 -28.97 -11.35 44.03
CA TYR A 9 -28.62 -12.24 42.94
C TYR A 9 -28.81 -11.54 41.57
N ILE A 10 -29.88 -10.78 41.37
CA ILE A 10 -30.15 -10.01 40.15
C ILE A 10 -29.11 -8.90 39.98
N SER A 11 -28.76 -8.19 41.06
CA SER A 11 -27.73 -7.15 41.07
C SER A 11 -26.33 -7.72 40.73
N ALA A 12 -25.99 -8.89 41.25
CA ALA A 12 -24.75 -9.58 40.95
C ALA A 12 -24.66 -10.02 39.44
N LEU A 13 -25.77 -10.51 38.88
CA LEU A 13 -25.86 -10.87 37.48
C LEU A 13 -25.73 -9.64 36.56
N GLN A 14 -26.35 -8.51 36.92
CA GLN A 14 -26.22 -7.27 36.15
C GLN A 14 -24.79 -6.71 36.18
N ASN A 15 -24.12 -6.77 37.36
CA ASN A 15 -22.72 -6.37 37.49
C ASN A 15 -21.78 -7.28 36.69
N LYS A 16 -22.03 -8.60 36.69
CA LYS A 16 -21.27 -9.58 35.90
C LYS A 16 -21.44 -9.34 34.40
N LYS A 17 -22.70 -9.05 33.93
CA LYS A 17 -22.94 -8.65 32.52
C LYS A 17 -22.21 -7.36 32.17
N LYS A 18 -22.26 -6.30 32.99
CA LYS A 18 -21.52 -5.05 32.76
C LYS A 18 -20.02 -5.29 32.68
N GLY A 19 -19.44 -6.14 33.53
CA GLY A 19 -18.04 -6.52 33.47
C GLY A 19 -17.66 -7.25 32.18
N ILE A 20 -18.50 -8.20 31.74
CA ILE A 20 -18.30 -8.93 30.48
C ILE A 20 -18.41 -7.99 29.28
N TYR A 21 -19.42 -7.12 29.22
CA TYR A 21 -19.56 -6.12 28.15
C TYR A 21 -18.38 -5.14 28.14
N SER A 22 -17.92 -4.68 29.29
CA SER A 22 -16.73 -3.82 29.41
C SER A 22 -15.46 -4.53 28.90
N LEU A 23 -15.30 -5.82 29.22
CA LEU A 23 -14.15 -6.62 28.76
C LEU A 23 -14.21 -6.89 27.23
N ILE A 24 -15.39 -7.19 26.72
CA ILE A 24 -15.63 -7.37 25.27
C ILE A 24 -15.35 -6.07 24.53
N LEU A 25 -15.88 -4.94 24.99
CA LEU A 25 -15.63 -3.63 24.37
C LEU A 25 -14.14 -3.25 24.43
N LYS A 26 -13.46 -3.49 25.57
CA LYS A 26 -12.01 -3.28 25.66
C LYS A 26 -11.20 -4.14 24.68
N ASN A 27 -11.64 -5.37 24.42
CA ASN A 27 -10.96 -6.23 23.43
C ASN A 27 -11.31 -5.87 21.98
N ILE A 28 -12.53 -5.39 21.71
CA ILE A 28 -12.97 -4.96 20.38
C ILE A 28 -12.27 -3.64 19.98
N TYR A 29 -12.01 -2.74 20.94
CA TYR A 29 -11.38 -1.43 20.68
C TYR A 29 -9.89 -1.39 21.07
N LYS A 30 -9.25 -2.52 21.36
CA LYS A 30 -7.82 -2.52 21.66
C LYS A 30 -7.04 -2.49 20.36
N MET A 31 -6.72 -1.29 19.89
CA MET A 31 -5.75 -1.13 18.81
C MET A 31 -4.41 -1.80 19.21
N LYS A 32 -3.79 -2.48 18.28
CA LYS A 32 -2.45 -3.03 18.44
C LYS A 32 -1.44 -1.89 18.65
N THR A 33 -0.34 -2.17 19.29
CA THR A 33 0.78 -1.22 19.36
C THR A 33 1.46 -1.17 17.98
N LEU A 34 1.60 0.02 17.40
CA LEU A 34 2.26 0.20 16.12
C LEU A 34 3.75 -0.18 16.22
N ASN A 35 4.22 -1.06 15.36
CA ASN A 35 5.64 -1.35 15.19
C ASN A 35 6.28 -0.28 14.27
N THR A 36 6.57 0.89 14.84
CA THR A 36 7.08 2.05 14.08
C THR A 36 8.33 1.71 13.28
N LYS A 37 9.24 0.87 13.82
CA LYS A 37 10.45 0.49 13.09
C LYS A 37 10.13 -0.27 11.81
N GLU A 38 9.27 -1.27 11.88
CA GLU A 38 8.90 -2.09 10.72
C GLU A 38 8.10 -1.30 9.69
N VAL A 39 7.25 -0.36 10.14
CA VAL A 39 6.56 0.59 9.26
C VAL A 39 7.56 1.47 8.53
N CYS A 40 8.52 2.08 9.24
CA CYS A 40 9.56 2.93 8.64
C CYS A 40 10.45 2.16 7.65
N ASP A 41 10.83 0.92 7.98
CA ASP A 41 11.60 0.06 7.09
C ASP A 41 10.81 -0.23 5.80
N THR A 42 9.50 -0.54 5.91
CA THR A 42 8.63 -0.83 4.75
C THR A 42 8.34 0.44 3.92
N LEU A 43 8.14 1.59 4.55
CA LEU A 43 8.00 2.87 3.82
C LEU A 43 9.27 3.21 3.04
N ASN A 44 10.45 2.93 3.58
CA ASN A 44 11.70 3.10 2.83
C ASN A 44 11.80 2.13 1.63
N GLU A 45 11.38 0.87 1.78
CA GLU A 45 11.31 -0.06 0.64
C GLU A 45 10.37 0.47 -0.46
N ILE A 46 9.22 1.03 -0.08
CA ILE A 46 8.28 1.66 -1.02
C ILE A 46 8.95 2.85 -1.72
N ILE A 47 9.54 3.78 -0.99
CA ILE A 47 10.24 4.95 -1.56
C ILE A 47 11.30 4.51 -2.58
N GLU A 48 12.14 3.56 -2.22
CA GLU A 48 13.22 3.05 -3.09
C GLU A 48 12.63 2.42 -4.36
N TYR A 49 11.51 1.71 -4.25
CA TYR A 49 10.87 1.04 -5.36
C TYR A 49 10.13 2.01 -6.29
N GLU A 50 9.39 2.95 -5.73
CA GLU A 50 8.71 3.99 -6.50
C GLU A 50 9.70 4.89 -7.26
N LEU A 51 10.84 5.25 -6.65
CA LEU A 51 11.91 5.97 -7.34
C LEU A 51 12.50 5.14 -8.49
N ALA A 52 12.56 3.82 -8.37
CA ALA A 52 12.91 2.93 -9.47
C ALA A 52 11.85 2.96 -10.58
N GLY A 53 10.55 3.07 -10.23
CA GLY A 53 9.45 3.29 -11.17
C GLY A 53 9.61 4.55 -11.99
N VAL A 54 9.95 5.67 -11.35
CA VAL A 54 10.24 6.94 -12.06
C VAL A 54 11.30 6.74 -13.14
N VAL A 55 12.40 6.07 -12.81
CA VAL A 55 13.49 5.82 -13.76
C VAL A 55 13.04 4.87 -14.85
N ARG A 56 12.38 3.76 -14.52
CA ARG A 56 11.88 2.76 -15.47
C ARG A 56 10.91 3.37 -16.48
N TYR A 57 9.85 4.02 -16.01
CA TYR A 57 8.83 4.58 -16.88
C TYR A 57 9.35 5.75 -17.73
N THR A 58 10.25 6.57 -17.19
CA THR A 58 10.95 7.59 -17.96
C THR A 58 11.77 6.95 -19.09
N HIS A 59 12.60 5.95 -18.79
CA HIS A 59 13.39 5.22 -19.77
C HIS A 59 12.50 4.58 -20.84
N SER A 60 11.47 3.83 -20.44
CA SER A 60 10.54 3.16 -21.35
C SER A 60 9.84 4.16 -22.28
N SER A 61 9.46 5.34 -21.78
CA SER A 61 8.85 6.39 -22.60
C SER A 61 9.74 6.88 -23.73
N LEU A 62 11.06 6.86 -23.54
CA LEU A 62 12.04 7.24 -24.57
C LEU A 62 12.22 6.14 -25.61
N MET A 63 12.04 4.88 -25.24
CA MET A 63 12.28 3.70 -26.08
C MET A 63 11.09 3.35 -26.98
N VAL A 64 9.86 3.78 -26.68
CA VAL A 64 8.68 3.49 -27.50
C VAL A 64 8.83 4.05 -28.90
N THR A 65 8.60 3.22 -29.92
CA THR A 65 8.59 3.57 -31.34
C THR A 65 7.30 3.09 -32.02
N GLY A 66 7.09 3.49 -33.26
CA GLY A 66 5.97 3.02 -34.08
C GLY A 66 4.67 3.82 -33.93
N PRO A 67 3.55 3.32 -34.50
CA PRO A 67 2.31 4.10 -34.68
C PRO A 67 1.61 4.42 -33.34
N TYR A 68 1.81 3.64 -32.29
CA TYR A 68 1.20 3.85 -30.98
C TYR A 68 2.06 4.71 -30.03
N ARG A 69 3.17 5.25 -30.51
CA ARG A 69 4.11 6.01 -29.69
C ARG A 69 3.44 7.15 -28.90
N ILE A 70 2.58 7.94 -29.52
CA ILE A 70 2.01 9.15 -28.91
C ILE A 70 1.21 8.77 -27.64
N PRO A 71 0.17 7.92 -27.69
CA PRO A 71 -0.60 7.57 -26.50
C PRO A 71 0.22 6.80 -25.46
N ILE A 72 1.10 5.90 -25.87
CA ILE A 72 1.90 5.10 -24.94
C ILE A 72 2.95 5.96 -24.21
N VAL A 73 3.61 6.88 -24.88
CA VAL A 73 4.54 7.82 -24.23
C VAL A 73 3.82 8.71 -23.22
N THR A 74 2.58 9.13 -23.51
CA THR A 74 1.77 9.90 -22.55
C THR A 74 1.50 9.07 -21.31
N PHE A 75 0.97 7.87 -21.47
CA PHE A 75 0.72 6.91 -20.38
C PHE A 75 1.98 6.67 -19.53
N LEU A 76 3.12 6.31 -20.14
CA LEU A 76 4.34 6.03 -19.39
C LEU A 76 4.89 7.25 -18.64
N LYS A 77 4.70 8.47 -19.16
CA LYS A 77 5.08 9.69 -18.44
C LYS A 77 4.16 9.98 -17.24
N GLU A 78 2.88 9.69 -17.38
CA GLU A 78 1.91 9.77 -16.28
C GLU A 78 2.31 8.80 -15.18
N GLN A 79 2.61 7.53 -15.53
CA GLN A 79 3.10 6.54 -14.55
C GLN A 79 4.39 6.96 -13.85
N ALA A 80 5.34 7.58 -14.57
CA ALA A 80 6.55 8.12 -13.94
C ALA A 80 6.23 9.25 -12.95
N THR A 81 5.22 10.07 -13.24
CA THR A 81 4.79 11.16 -12.35
C THR A 81 4.08 10.62 -11.12
N GLU A 82 3.24 9.61 -11.28
CA GLU A 82 2.53 8.95 -10.18
C GLU A 82 3.50 8.24 -9.25
N SER A 83 4.47 7.48 -9.76
CA SER A 83 5.53 6.86 -8.94
C SER A 83 6.30 7.90 -8.13
N MET A 84 6.60 9.09 -8.69
CA MET A 84 7.22 10.17 -7.94
C MET A 84 6.31 10.67 -6.81
N LEU A 85 5.02 10.81 -7.06
CA LEU A 85 4.04 11.24 -6.06
C LEU A 85 3.93 10.21 -4.93
N HIS A 86 3.88 8.93 -5.26
CA HIS A 86 3.82 7.83 -4.30
C HIS A 86 5.07 7.81 -3.39
N ALA A 87 6.27 7.99 -3.98
CA ALA A 87 7.51 8.10 -3.20
C ALA A 87 7.46 9.28 -2.22
N GLN A 88 6.94 10.44 -2.66
CA GLN A 88 6.79 11.62 -1.81
C GLN A 88 5.79 11.38 -0.67
N GLN A 89 4.63 10.79 -0.95
CA GLN A 89 3.62 10.48 0.06
C GLN A 89 4.15 9.50 1.12
N ALA A 90 4.85 8.43 0.70
CA ALA A 90 5.49 7.50 1.61
C ALA A 90 6.58 8.20 2.46
N GLY A 91 7.33 9.12 1.85
CA GLY A 91 8.35 9.92 2.52
C GLY A 91 7.79 10.85 3.59
N GLU A 92 6.67 11.54 3.32
CA GLU A 92 5.99 12.39 4.31
C GLU A 92 5.49 11.57 5.51
N LEU A 93 4.93 10.39 5.27
CA LEU A 93 4.50 9.49 6.35
C LEU A 93 5.69 9.01 7.18
N LEU A 94 6.78 8.64 6.52
CA LEU A 94 8.01 8.20 7.18
C LEU A 94 8.59 9.28 8.10
N VAL A 95 8.68 10.52 7.61
CA VAL A 95 9.15 11.67 8.40
C VAL A 95 8.18 11.97 9.55
N GLY A 96 6.88 11.85 9.32
CA GLY A 96 5.86 11.98 10.36
C GLY A 96 5.96 10.95 11.49
N LEU A 97 6.65 9.83 11.24
CA LEU A 97 6.98 8.78 12.21
C LEU A 97 8.40 8.91 12.79
N ASP A 98 9.04 10.07 12.64
CA ASP A 98 10.44 10.32 13.03
C ASP A 98 11.47 9.42 12.30
N GLY A 99 11.08 8.84 11.16
CA GLY A 99 11.95 8.04 10.30
C GLY A 99 12.83 8.91 9.38
N HIS A 100 13.83 8.29 8.77
CA HIS A 100 14.74 8.94 7.83
C HIS A 100 14.59 8.34 6.43
N PRO A 101 14.16 9.14 5.40
CA PRO A 101 14.00 8.67 4.03
C PRO A 101 15.32 8.19 3.42
N SER A 102 15.27 7.04 2.76
CA SER A 102 16.40 6.48 2.04
C SER A 102 16.79 7.32 0.82
N LEU A 103 18.08 7.41 0.50
CA LEU A 103 18.59 7.96 -0.76
C LEU A 103 18.83 6.88 -1.83
N LYS A 104 18.50 5.63 -1.53
CA LYS A 104 18.68 4.52 -2.46
C LYS A 104 17.54 4.46 -3.45
N ILE A 105 17.80 3.79 -4.57
CA ILE A 105 16.81 3.37 -5.55
C ILE A 105 16.85 1.84 -5.59
N ALA A 106 15.68 1.19 -5.68
CA ALA A 106 15.62 -0.25 -5.85
C ALA A 106 16.32 -0.66 -7.16
N LYS A 107 16.85 -1.87 -7.19
CA LYS A 107 17.61 -2.36 -8.34
C LYS A 107 16.73 -2.41 -9.60
N ILE A 108 17.18 -1.73 -10.65
CA ILE A 108 16.59 -1.79 -11.99
C ILE A 108 17.49 -2.68 -12.85
N ILE A 109 16.88 -3.59 -13.61
CA ILE A 109 17.59 -4.43 -14.59
C ILE A 109 17.25 -3.92 -15.98
N GLU A 110 18.27 -3.57 -16.75
CA GLU A 110 18.12 -3.27 -18.17
C GLU A 110 18.05 -4.58 -18.95
N THR A 111 16.91 -4.81 -19.61
CA THR A 111 16.66 -6.05 -20.37
C THR A 111 17.01 -5.94 -21.84
N HIS A 112 17.18 -4.71 -22.34
CA HIS A 112 17.32 -4.40 -23.78
C HIS A 112 16.15 -4.92 -24.64
N ARG A 113 14.99 -5.16 -24.05
CA ARG A 113 13.76 -5.56 -24.74
C ARG A 113 12.84 -4.34 -24.80
N HIS A 114 12.61 -3.82 -25.98
CA HIS A 114 11.90 -2.55 -26.17
C HIS A 114 10.70 -2.67 -27.11
N SER A 115 10.20 -3.89 -27.37
CA SER A 115 8.90 -4.01 -28.01
C SER A 115 7.82 -3.43 -27.11
N LEU A 116 6.73 -2.94 -27.68
CA LEU A 116 5.63 -2.40 -26.88
C LEU A 116 5.10 -3.42 -25.88
N LYS A 117 5.01 -4.71 -26.29
CA LYS A 117 4.63 -5.82 -25.41
C LYS A 117 5.58 -5.93 -24.22
N ASP A 118 6.90 -5.97 -24.46
CA ASP A 118 7.90 -6.10 -23.40
C ASP A 118 7.82 -4.92 -22.40
N ILE A 119 7.68 -3.69 -22.90
CA ILE A 119 7.54 -2.48 -22.07
C ILE A 119 6.30 -2.57 -21.16
N LEU A 120 5.16 -3.03 -21.69
CA LEU A 120 3.94 -3.18 -20.90
C LEU A 120 4.02 -4.34 -19.92
N GLU A 121 4.70 -5.45 -20.26
CA GLU A 121 4.95 -6.58 -19.35
C GLU A 121 5.86 -6.15 -18.19
N GLU A 122 6.92 -5.42 -18.46
CA GLU A 122 7.81 -4.86 -17.41
C GLU A 122 7.08 -3.84 -16.53
N GLY A 123 6.18 -3.04 -17.10
CA GLY A 123 5.28 -2.18 -16.34
C GLY A 123 4.39 -3.00 -15.41
N MET A 124 3.75 -4.05 -15.92
CA MET A 124 2.91 -4.95 -15.11
C MET A 124 3.68 -5.59 -13.95
N GLU A 125 4.91 -6.05 -14.19
CA GLU A 125 5.77 -6.60 -13.13
C GLU A 125 6.06 -5.54 -12.05
N HIS A 126 6.26 -4.27 -12.47
CA HIS A 126 6.49 -3.17 -11.55
C HIS A 126 5.28 -2.92 -10.65
N GLU A 127 4.08 -2.74 -11.23
CA GLU A 127 2.85 -2.49 -10.48
C GLU A 127 2.51 -3.63 -9.51
N LEU A 128 2.65 -4.89 -9.95
CA LEU A 128 2.40 -6.04 -9.09
C LEU A 128 3.36 -6.11 -7.89
N HIS A 129 4.59 -5.68 -8.06
CA HIS A 129 5.54 -5.62 -6.94
C HIS A 129 5.24 -4.45 -6.01
N ALA A 130 4.95 -3.26 -6.52
CA ALA A 130 4.49 -2.11 -5.73
C ALA A 130 3.27 -2.49 -4.91
N LEU A 131 2.26 -3.10 -5.52
CA LEU A 131 1.08 -3.65 -4.86
C LEU A 131 1.45 -4.59 -3.70
N SER A 132 2.47 -5.44 -3.87
CA SER A 132 2.92 -6.35 -2.82
C SER A 132 3.52 -5.60 -1.60
N LEU A 133 4.23 -4.50 -1.84
CA LEU A 133 4.80 -3.66 -0.78
C LEU A 133 3.70 -2.92 0.01
N TYR A 134 2.68 -2.39 -0.67
CA TYR A 134 1.54 -1.77 -0.01
C TYR A 134 0.69 -2.78 0.77
N LYS A 135 0.50 -4.01 0.26
CA LYS A 135 -0.13 -5.12 1.01
C LYS A 135 0.69 -5.52 2.24
N LYS A 136 2.02 -5.52 2.14
CA LYS A 136 2.93 -5.70 3.29
C LYS A 136 2.72 -4.60 4.32
N LEU A 137 2.71 -3.32 3.90
CA LEU A 137 2.47 -2.19 4.79
C LEU A 137 1.12 -2.33 5.50
N LEU A 138 0.03 -2.63 4.76
CA LEU A 138 -1.29 -2.83 5.34
C LEU A 138 -1.27 -3.89 6.44
N SER A 139 -0.63 -5.04 6.21
CA SER A 139 -0.56 -6.14 7.19
C SER A 139 0.15 -5.74 8.49
N ILE A 140 1.10 -4.79 8.44
CA ILE A 140 1.83 -4.29 9.61
C ILE A 140 0.99 -3.28 10.40
N VAL A 141 0.24 -2.41 9.69
CA VAL A 141 -0.49 -1.29 10.32
C VAL A 141 -1.92 -1.63 10.70
N GLU A 142 -2.46 -2.75 10.25
CA GLU A 142 -3.84 -3.18 10.50
C GLU A 142 -4.13 -3.31 12.00
N ASP A 143 -5.22 -2.69 12.44
CA ASP A 143 -5.64 -2.54 13.84
C ASP A 143 -4.66 -1.72 14.72
N SER A 144 -3.67 -1.02 14.14
CA SER A 144 -2.70 -0.23 14.90
C SER A 144 -2.71 1.26 14.55
N SER A 145 -3.06 1.63 13.33
CA SER A 145 -3.17 3.03 12.90
C SER A 145 -4.15 3.18 11.75
N ILE A 146 -5.33 3.73 12.02
CA ILE A 146 -6.36 3.98 10.99
C ILE A 146 -5.79 4.84 9.85
N TYR A 147 -5.00 5.86 10.16
CA TYR A 147 -4.44 6.75 9.14
C TYR A 147 -3.50 6.02 8.17
N LEU A 148 -2.63 5.15 8.69
CA LEU A 148 -1.72 4.35 7.86
C LEU A 148 -2.46 3.23 7.12
N GLU A 149 -3.51 2.65 7.70
CA GLU A 149 -4.37 1.69 7.02
C GLU A 149 -5.06 2.31 5.80
N GLU A 150 -5.69 3.47 5.97
CA GLU A 150 -6.39 4.16 4.88
C GLU A 150 -5.42 4.55 3.76
N TYR A 151 -4.21 5.02 4.11
CA TYR A 151 -3.16 5.24 3.11
C TYR A 151 -2.82 3.95 2.36
N ALA A 152 -2.50 2.87 3.08
CA ALA A 152 -2.14 1.60 2.44
C ALA A 152 -3.28 1.04 1.57
N ARG A 153 -4.54 1.16 2.01
CA ARG A 153 -5.72 0.74 1.24
C ARG A 153 -5.93 1.57 -0.02
N SER A 154 -5.72 2.89 0.06
CA SER A 154 -5.79 3.77 -1.11
C SER A 154 -4.75 3.37 -2.14
N MET A 155 -3.49 3.21 -1.72
CA MET A 155 -2.41 2.82 -2.62
C MET A 155 -2.64 1.42 -3.24
N ILE A 156 -3.13 0.45 -2.46
CA ILE A 156 -3.52 -0.87 -2.99
C ILE A 156 -4.58 -0.73 -4.10
N SER A 157 -5.58 0.14 -3.90
CA SER A 157 -6.63 0.37 -4.89
C SER A 157 -6.08 0.98 -6.17
N GLU A 158 -5.14 1.92 -6.08
CA GLU A 158 -4.50 2.57 -7.22
C GLU A 158 -3.63 1.56 -8.00
N GLU A 159 -2.78 0.78 -7.33
CA GLU A 159 -1.94 -0.24 -7.99
C GLU A 159 -2.76 -1.38 -8.61
N GLU A 160 -3.89 -1.77 -8.01
CA GLU A 160 -4.82 -2.72 -8.62
C GLU A 160 -5.46 -2.15 -9.89
N GLN A 161 -5.79 -0.86 -9.92
CA GLN A 161 -6.30 -0.17 -11.12
C GLN A 161 -5.24 -0.14 -12.22
N HIS A 162 -4.00 0.26 -11.93
CA HIS A 162 -2.89 0.28 -12.91
C HIS A 162 -2.67 -1.11 -13.51
N SER A 163 -2.67 -2.16 -12.66
CA SER A 163 -2.56 -3.54 -13.13
C SER A 163 -3.70 -3.95 -14.07
N LEU A 164 -4.94 -3.49 -13.82
CA LEU A 164 -6.08 -3.76 -14.70
C LEU A 164 -5.96 -3.02 -16.05
N GLU A 165 -5.46 -1.79 -16.06
CA GLU A 165 -5.22 -1.00 -17.26
C GLU A 165 -4.13 -1.64 -18.12
N LEU A 166 -2.98 -1.97 -17.53
CA LEU A 166 -1.90 -2.68 -18.24
C LEU A 166 -2.36 -4.03 -18.80
N LYS A 167 -3.15 -4.78 -18.03
CA LYS A 167 -3.75 -6.03 -18.49
C LYS A 167 -4.68 -5.81 -19.68
N ALA A 168 -5.44 -4.72 -19.70
CA ALA A 168 -6.30 -4.38 -20.83
C ALA A 168 -5.47 -4.05 -22.08
N MET A 169 -4.38 -3.27 -21.92
CA MET A 169 -3.47 -2.93 -23.03
C MET A 169 -2.73 -4.17 -23.56
N LEU A 170 -2.36 -5.11 -22.72
CA LEU A 170 -1.67 -6.35 -23.11
C LEU A 170 -2.55 -7.33 -23.90
N LYS A 171 -3.89 -7.21 -23.87
CA LYS A 171 -4.79 -8.10 -24.63
C LYS A 171 -4.56 -8.11 -26.13
N ASP A 172 -4.07 -7.02 -26.68
CA ASP A 172 -3.80 -6.92 -28.13
C ASP A 172 -2.53 -7.66 -28.56
N PHE A 173 -1.75 -8.16 -27.61
CA PHE A 173 -0.47 -8.86 -27.84
C PHE A 173 -0.51 -10.35 -27.47
N GLY A 174 -1.68 -10.88 -27.07
CA GLY A 174 -1.90 -12.28 -26.66
C GLY A 174 -2.34 -13.20 -27.77
#